data_68145cbd80b2e73dfa76cd1905720c62
#
_entry.id   68145cbd80b2e73dfa76cd1905720c62
#
_cell.length_a   1.000
_cell.length_b   1.000
_cell.length_c   1.000
_cell.angle_alpha   90.00
_cell.angle_beta   90.00
_cell.angle_gamma   90.00
#
_symmetry.space_group_name_H-M   'P 1'
#
loop_
_entity.id
_entity.type
_entity.pdbx_description
1 polymer ?
#
loop_
_entity_poly.entity_id
_entity_poly.type
_entity_poly.pdbx_seq_one_letter_code
_entity_poly.pdbx_strand_id
1 'polypeptide(L)'
;MSDHPSPERGAVLSADDIARLLPHRHPFFLLDRVTALEPGTSAEAIKNITSSDDVLAGHFPGRMIYPGVLLVECVAQLAAVVYGTAGALRATGEIVGDVADRVGYLAEIRQAKFLKPVVPGDQVVFRLQSGPRVGGLISVTGQASVGRDPVLTVRLAVTERDA
;
A
#
# COMPACT_ATOMS: atom_id res chain seq x y z
N MET A 1 27.81 17.35 -20.28
CA MET A 1 27.31 16.84 -18.99
C MET A 1 25.86 17.30 -18.88
N SER A 2 24.95 16.44 -19.25
CA SER A 2 23.51 16.73 -19.15
C SER A 2 23.07 16.42 -17.73
N ASP A 3 22.83 17.49 -16.99
CA ASP A 3 22.21 17.47 -15.66
C ASP A 3 20.75 17.04 -15.86
N HIS A 4 20.47 15.76 -15.65
CA HIS A 4 19.09 15.30 -15.53
C HIS A 4 18.67 15.63 -14.10
N PRO A 5 17.66 16.49 -13.88
CA PRO A 5 17.13 16.69 -12.55
C PRO A 5 16.62 15.34 -12.04
N SER A 6 17.17 14.90 -10.91
CA SER A 6 16.62 13.78 -10.17
C SER A 6 15.15 14.07 -9.91
N PRO A 7 14.22 13.10 -10.11
CA PRO A 7 12.82 13.32 -9.76
C PRO A 7 12.78 13.75 -8.29
N GLU A 8 12.08 14.84 -8.02
CA GLU A 8 11.83 15.31 -6.65
C GLU A 8 11.34 14.10 -5.84
N ARG A 9 12.07 13.77 -4.79
CA ARG A 9 11.70 12.64 -3.93
C ARG A 9 10.40 13.03 -3.26
N GLY A 10 9.30 12.41 -3.69
CA GLY A 10 8.00 12.53 -3.02
C GLY A 10 8.14 12.24 -1.52
N ALA A 11 7.18 12.68 -0.74
CA ALA A 11 7.19 12.49 0.72
C ALA A 11 7.44 11.01 1.07
N VAL A 12 8.33 10.76 2.02
CA VAL A 12 8.62 9.43 2.57
C VAL A 12 7.94 9.34 3.93
N LEU A 13 7.19 8.24 4.17
CA LEU A 13 6.51 7.99 5.43
C LEU A 13 7.12 6.78 6.12
N SER A 14 7.44 6.94 7.41
CA SER A 14 7.84 5.85 8.31
C SER A 14 6.64 4.96 8.67
N ALA A 15 6.90 3.83 9.31
CA ALA A 15 5.83 2.98 9.86
C ALA A 15 4.96 3.73 10.88
N ASP A 16 5.56 4.59 11.70
CA ASP A 16 4.82 5.40 12.68
C ASP A 16 3.90 6.42 11.99
N ASP A 17 4.34 7.03 10.89
CA ASP A 17 3.51 7.93 10.09
C ASP A 17 2.34 7.17 9.45
N ILE A 18 2.60 5.99 8.90
CA ILE A 18 1.56 5.13 8.32
C ILE A 18 0.53 4.73 9.40
N ALA A 19 0.98 4.40 10.61
CA ALA A 19 0.09 4.04 11.72
C ALA A 19 -0.83 5.21 12.17
N ARG A 20 -0.45 6.46 11.91
CA ARG A 20 -1.31 7.63 12.14
C ARG A 20 -2.37 7.81 11.05
N LEU A 21 -2.12 7.28 9.86
CA LEU A 21 -3.02 7.36 8.71
C LEU A 21 -3.99 6.17 8.62
N LEU A 22 -3.62 5.02 9.17
CA LEU A 22 -4.39 3.78 9.10
C LEU A 22 -4.95 3.38 10.46
N PRO A 23 -6.20 2.88 10.55
CA PRO A 23 -6.75 2.30 11.77
C PRO A 23 -6.20 0.90 12.06
N HIS A 24 -5.60 0.25 11.07
CA HIS A 24 -5.05 -1.10 11.16
C HIS A 24 -3.96 -1.21 12.22
N ARG A 25 -3.90 -2.34 12.92
CA ARG A 25 -2.86 -2.66 13.92
C ARG A 25 -2.41 -4.11 13.73
N HIS A 26 -1.28 -4.48 14.34
CA HIS A 26 -0.82 -5.86 14.33
C HIS A 26 -1.97 -6.83 14.71
N PRO A 27 -2.14 -7.96 14.00
CA PRO A 27 -1.28 -8.50 12.92
C PRO A 27 -1.64 -8.02 11.51
N PHE A 28 -2.51 -7.03 11.36
CA PHE A 28 -3.05 -6.58 10.08
C PHE A 28 -2.51 -5.22 9.62
N PHE A 29 -1.45 -4.74 10.23
CA PHE A 29 -0.69 -3.57 9.79
C PHE A 29 0.46 -4.04 8.90
N LEU A 30 0.34 -3.85 7.58
CA LEU A 30 1.15 -4.62 6.61
C LEU A 30 2.28 -3.83 5.97
N LEU A 31 2.18 -2.51 5.84
CA LEU A 31 3.19 -1.70 5.17
C LEU A 31 4.32 -1.28 6.12
N ASP A 32 5.57 -1.42 5.70
CA ASP A 32 6.72 -1.05 6.50
C ASP A 32 7.16 0.40 6.26
N ARG A 33 7.04 0.89 5.02
CA ARG A 33 7.43 2.25 4.63
C ARG A 33 6.74 2.66 3.35
N VAL A 34 6.41 3.93 3.21
CA VAL A 34 6.08 4.57 1.93
C VAL A 34 7.34 5.28 1.43
N THR A 35 7.82 4.90 0.25
CA THR A 35 9.08 5.38 -0.33
C THR A 35 8.90 6.53 -1.31
N ALA A 36 7.70 6.65 -1.88
CA ALA A 36 7.29 7.78 -2.70
C ALA A 36 5.78 8.01 -2.53
N LEU A 37 5.36 9.26 -2.51
CA LEU A 37 3.96 9.63 -2.33
C LEU A 37 3.65 10.93 -3.06
N GLU A 38 2.61 10.87 -3.88
CA GLU A 38 1.88 12.02 -4.40
C GLU A 38 0.46 11.95 -3.84
N PRO A 39 0.12 12.78 -2.83
CA PRO A 39 -1.16 12.70 -2.14
C PRO A 39 -2.35 12.72 -3.10
N GLY A 40 -3.29 11.81 -2.91
CA GLY A 40 -4.48 11.65 -3.77
C GLY A 40 -4.23 11.01 -5.13
N THR A 41 -2.98 10.79 -5.53
CA THR A 41 -2.63 10.39 -6.90
C THR A 41 -1.91 9.04 -6.97
N SER A 42 -0.76 8.91 -6.31
CA SER A 42 0.08 7.72 -6.43
C SER A 42 0.97 7.52 -5.22
N ALA A 43 1.45 6.30 -5.05
CA ALA A 43 2.45 5.99 -4.04
C ALA A 43 3.27 4.75 -4.40
N GLU A 44 4.45 4.68 -3.79
CA GLU A 44 5.26 3.48 -3.71
C GLU A 44 5.52 3.13 -2.24
N ALA A 45 5.39 1.86 -1.90
CA ALA A 45 5.62 1.36 -0.54
C ALA A 45 6.38 0.04 -0.55
N ILE A 46 6.97 -0.31 0.57
CA ILE A 46 7.64 -1.59 0.77
C ILE A 46 7.04 -2.37 1.93
N LYS A 47 7.07 -3.70 1.80
CA LYS A 47 6.92 -4.66 2.87
C LYS A 47 8.04 -5.68 2.82
N ASN A 48 8.69 -5.89 3.95
CA ASN A 48 9.66 -6.96 4.12
C ASN A 48 8.93 -8.22 4.61
N ILE A 49 9.14 -9.34 3.95
CA ILE A 49 8.57 -10.61 4.35
C ILE A 49 9.58 -11.34 5.23
N THR A 50 9.19 -11.63 6.45
CA THR A 50 10.05 -12.33 7.41
C THR A 50 9.41 -13.63 7.88
N SER A 51 10.24 -14.61 8.22
CA SER A 51 9.78 -15.90 8.76
C SER A 51 9.03 -15.76 10.09
N SER A 52 9.12 -14.60 10.74
CA SER A 52 8.38 -14.28 11.97
C SER A 52 6.99 -13.65 11.71
N ASP A 53 6.59 -13.46 10.45
CA ASP A 53 5.23 -13.05 10.12
C ASP A 53 4.25 -14.15 10.55
N ASP A 54 3.33 -13.84 11.45
CA ASP A 54 2.42 -14.82 12.09
C ASP A 54 1.63 -15.66 11.10
N VAL A 55 1.24 -15.05 9.97
CA VAL A 55 0.45 -15.73 8.93
C VAL A 55 1.18 -16.90 8.29
N LEU A 56 2.52 -16.88 8.29
CA LEU A 56 3.33 -17.93 7.66
C LEU A 56 3.34 -19.24 8.44
N ALA A 57 3.01 -19.21 9.72
CA ALA A 57 2.86 -20.42 10.52
C ALA A 57 1.76 -21.36 9.97
N GLY A 58 0.72 -20.79 9.38
CA GLY A 58 -0.40 -21.51 8.78
C GLY A 58 -0.41 -21.56 7.25
N HIS A 59 0.43 -20.78 6.58
CA HIS A 59 0.39 -20.66 5.12
C HIS A 59 1.78 -20.87 4.47
N PHE A 60 2.32 -22.06 4.43
CA PHE A 60 1.80 -23.33 4.90
C PHE A 60 2.81 -23.99 5.84
N PRO A 61 2.41 -24.92 6.74
CA PRO A 61 3.35 -25.67 7.55
C PRO A 61 4.41 -26.37 6.68
N GLY A 62 5.69 -26.12 6.96
CA GLY A 62 6.81 -26.67 6.20
C GLY A 62 7.11 -25.98 4.85
N ARG A 63 6.28 -25.06 4.40
CA ARG A 63 6.50 -24.26 3.18
C ARG A 63 5.88 -22.87 3.32
N MET A 64 6.67 -21.92 3.72
CA MET A 64 6.22 -20.54 3.95
C MET A 64 6.03 -19.80 2.62
N ILE A 65 4.80 -19.44 2.31
CA ILE A 65 4.41 -18.58 1.19
C ILE A 65 3.54 -17.47 1.74
N TYR A 66 3.88 -16.21 1.46
CA TYR A 66 3.07 -15.10 1.89
C TYR A 66 1.72 -15.11 1.13
N PRO A 67 0.58 -15.02 1.84
CA PRO A 67 -0.73 -15.12 1.21
C PRO A 67 -0.95 -14.03 0.16
N GLY A 68 -1.30 -14.42 -1.06
CA GLY A 68 -1.53 -13.47 -2.14
C GLY A 68 -2.63 -12.45 -1.82
N VAL A 69 -3.67 -12.86 -1.10
CA VAL A 69 -4.76 -11.95 -0.67
C VAL A 69 -4.27 -10.85 0.26
N LEU A 70 -3.21 -11.08 1.03
CA LEU A 70 -2.60 -10.05 1.87
C LEU A 70 -1.73 -9.09 1.05
N LEU A 71 -1.19 -9.50 -0.10
CA LEU A 71 -0.57 -8.57 -1.05
C LEU A 71 -1.61 -7.60 -1.63
N VAL A 72 -2.83 -8.09 -1.89
CA VAL A 72 -3.97 -7.23 -2.31
C VAL A 72 -4.33 -6.25 -1.19
N GLU A 73 -4.37 -6.72 0.06
CA GLU A 73 -4.62 -5.86 1.23
C GLU A 73 -3.55 -4.78 1.40
N CYS A 74 -2.27 -5.09 1.13
CA CYS A 74 -1.20 -4.07 1.11
C CYS A 74 -1.52 -2.93 0.13
N VAL A 75 -2.04 -3.25 -1.05
CA VAL A 75 -2.46 -2.24 -2.05
C VAL A 75 -3.65 -1.44 -1.53
N ALA A 76 -4.62 -2.07 -0.88
CA ALA A 76 -5.77 -1.38 -0.28
C ALA A 76 -5.33 -0.44 0.85
N GLN A 77 -4.42 -0.86 1.72
CA GLN A 77 -3.84 0.00 2.76
C GLN A 77 -3.05 1.17 2.16
N LEU A 78 -2.29 0.92 1.10
CA LEU A 78 -1.58 1.99 0.39
C LEU A 78 -2.55 2.99 -0.26
N ALA A 79 -3.69 2.53 -0.76
CA ALA A 79 -4.76 3.42 -1.26
C ALA A 79 -5.29 4.32 -0.13
N ALA A 80 -5.52 3.76 1.06
CA ALA A 80 -5.94 4.54 2.22
C ALA A 80 -4.90 5.61 2.61
N VAL A 81 -3.61 5.30 2.50
CA VAL A 81 -2.53 6.29 2.71
C VAL A 81 -2.59 7.40 1.66
N VAL A 82 -2.74 7.06 0.38
CA VAL A 82 -2.81 8.03 -0.73
C VAL A 82 -3.97 8.99 -0.52
N TYR A 83 -5.15 8.49 -0.20
CA TYR A 83 -6.34 9.33 -0.01
C TYR A 83 -6.33 10.05 1.33
N GLY A 84 -5.86 9.41 2.39
CA GLY A 84 -5.73 10.03 3.71
C GLY A 84 -4.79 11.23 3.73
N THR A 85 -3.75 11.21 2.90
CA THR A 85 -2.78 12.31 2.80
C THR A 85 -3.26 13.45 1.92
N ALA A 86 -4.26 13.25 1.05
CA ALA A 86 -4.80 14.23 0.11
C ALA A 86 -5.46 15.44 0.79
N GLY A 87 -5.06 16.07 1.68
CA GLY A 87 -5.59 17.22 2.42
C GLY A 87 -5.10 17.27 3.87
N ALA A 88 -4.47 16.20 4.33
CA ALA A 88 -3.94 16.08 5.67
C ALA A 88 -2.41 16.29 5.73
N LEU A 89 -1.68 15.97 4.65
CA LEU A 89 -0.23 16.13 4.60
C LEU A 89 0.13 17.58 4.24
N ARG A 90 0.89 18.23 5.11
CA ARG A 90 1.43 19.58 4.87
C ARG A 90 2.75 19.51 4.10
N ALA A 91 3.14 20.60 3.46
CA ALA A 91 4.44 20.73 2.80
C ALA A 91 5.63 20.51 3.75
N THR A 92 5.42 20.68 5.04
CA THR A 92 6.39 20.40 6.11
C THR A 92 6.57 18.91 6.40
N GLY A 93 5.76 18.02 5.79
CA GLY A 93 5.70 16.60 6.11
C GLY A 93 4.80 16.27 7.31
N GLU A 94 4.16 17.27 7.93
CA GLU A 94 3.26 17.05 9.06
C GLU A 94 1.90 16.52 8.59
N ILE A 95 1.39 15.47 9.27
CA ILE A 95 0.04 14.94 9.08
C ILE A 95 -0.86 15.61 10.12
N VAL A 96 -1.89 16.33 9.65
CA VAL A 96 -2.84 17.06 10.51
C VAL A 96 -4.22 16.42 10.47
N GLY A 97 -4.88 16.41 11.63
CA GLY A 97 -6.22 15.88 11.83
C GLY A 97 -6.24 14.35 12.04
N ASP A 98 -7.43 13.86 12.33
CA ASP A 98 -7.69 12.44 12.56
C ASP A 98 -8.06 11.77 11.22
N VAL A 99 -7.07 11.21 10.55
CA VAL A 99 -7.20 10.62 9.22
C VAL A 99 -7.65 9.16 9.31
N ALA A 100 -7.17 8.45 10.33
CA ALA A 100 -7.42 7.01 10.48
C ALA A 100 -8.93 6.70 10.61
N ASP A 101 -9.70 7.56 11.26
CA ASP A 101 -11.14 7.39 11.42
C ASP A 101 -11.94 7.58 10.12
N ARG A 102 -11.31 8.15 9.08
CA ARG A 102 -11.92 8.39 7.76
C ARG A 102 -11.56 7.33 6.72
N VAL A 103 -10.76 6.34 7.08
CA VAL A 103 -10.39 5.26 6.16
C VAL A 103 -11.65 4.49 5.77
N GLY A 104 -11.87 4.40 4.46
CA GLY A 104 -12.98 3.66 3.88
C GLY A 104 -12.70 2.16 3.82
N TYR A 105 -13.45 1.48 2.99
CA TYR A 105 -13.39 0.02 2.86
C TYR A 105 -12.94 -0.39 1.46
N LEU A 106 -12.28 -1.54 1.38
CA LEU A 106 -12.13 -2.26 0.12
C LEU A 106 -13.52 -2.76 -0.31
N ALA A 107 -14.08 -2.15 -1.35
CA ALA A 107 -15.43 -2.42 -1.80
C ALA A 107 -15.49 -3.49 -2.90
N GLU A 108 -14.48 -3.54 -3.76
CA GLU A 108 -14.47 -4.42 -4.92
C GLU A 108 -13.04 -4.78 -5.32
N ILE A 109 -12.82 -6.03 -5.66
CA ILE A 109 -11.63 -6.49 -6.37
C ILE A 109 -12.08 -6.88 -7.77
N ARG A 110 -11.77 -6.03 -8.75
CA ARG A 110 -12.18 -6.24 -10.15
C ARG A 110 -11.31 -7.26 -10.86
N GLN A 111 -10.03 -7.26 -10.52
CA GLN A 111 -9.05 -8.20 -11.06
C GLN A 111 -7.89 -8.32 -10.11
N ALA A 112 -7.43 -9.54 -9.89
CA ALA A 112 -6.15 -9.82 -9.23
C ALA A 112 -5.45 -10.96 -9.97
N LYS A 113 -4.17 -10.77 -10.28
CA LYS A 113 -3.30 -11.81 -10.86
C LYS A 113 -2.08 -11.98 -9.97
N PHE A 114 -1.91 -13.18 -9.45
CA PHE A 114 -0.75 -13.60 -8.68
C PHE A 114 0.23 -14.29 -9.62
N LEU A 115 1.38 -13.69 -9.83
CA LEU A 115 2.30 -14.09 -10.91
C LEU A 115 3.42 -15.00 -10.43
N LYS A 116 3.89 -14.77 -9.20
CA LYS A 116 4.93 -15.57 -8.53
C LYS A 116 4.67 -15.62 -7.02
N PRO A 117 5.05 -16.72 -6.34
CA PRO A 117 4.99 -16.78 -4.88
C PRO A 117 5.98 -15.80 -4.26
N VAL A 118 5.60 -15.25 -3.11
CA VAL A 118 6.43 -14.38 -2.27
C VAL A 118 6.77 -15.17 -1.01
N VAL A 119 8.03 -15.14 -0.61
CA VAL A 119 8.56 -15.99 0.47
C VAL A 119 9.39 -15.16 1.47
N PRO A 120 9.67 -15.70 2.68
CA PRO A 120 10.56 -15.01 3.63
C PRO A 120 11.90 -14.65 3.02
N GLY A 121 12.36 -13.43 3.30
CA GLY A 121 13.55 -12.82 2.73
C GLY A 121 13.27 -11.88 1.56
N ASP A 122 12.07 -11.94 0.98
CA ASP A 122 11.66 -11.01 -0.08
C ASP A 122 11.33 -9.63 0.48
N GLN A 123 11.75 -8.58 -0.23
CA GLN A 123 11.21 -7.24 -0.07
C GLN A 123 10.26 -6.96 -1.24
N VAL A 124 8.98 -6.79 -0.90
CA VAL A 124 7.95 -6.49 -1.89
C VAL A 124 7.81 -4.98 -2.04
N VAL A 125 7.89 -4.50 -3.27
CA VAL A 125 7.66 -3.11 -3.64
C VAL A 125 6.29 -3.00 -4.28
N PHE A 126 5.41 -2.20 -3.67
CA PHE A 126 4.07 -1.91 -4.17
C PHE A 126 4.08 -0.56 -4.88
N ARG A 127 3.41 -0.48 -6.03
CA ARG A 127 3.14 0.77 -6.74
C ARG A 127 1.65 0.90 -6.97
N LEU A 128 1.12 2.06 -6.67
CA LEU A 128 -0.29 2.36 -6.74
C LEU A 128 -0.53 3.63 -7.56
N GLN A 129 -1.52 3.55 -8.43
CA GLN A 129 -2.06 4.70 -9.15
C GLN A 129 -3.55 4.82 -8.89
N SER A 130 -3.97 6.01 -8.46
CA SER A 130 -5.39 6.37 -8.34
C SER A 130 -6.01 6.52 -9.73
N GLY A 131 -7.24 6.09 -9.86
CA GLY A 131 -8.04 6.22 -11.05
C GLY A 131 -9.30 7.07 -10.81
N PRO A 132 -10.30 6.96 -11.71
CA PRO A 132 -11.53 7.73 -11.62
C PRO A 132 -12.33 7.45 -10.36
N ARG A 133 -13.01 8.48 -9.86
CA ARG A 133 -14.03 8.39 -8.82
C ARG A 133 -15.41 8.35 -9.49
N VAL A 134 -16.22 7.34 -9.17
CA VAL A 134 -17.58 7.21 -9.68
C VAL A 134 -18.49 6.70 -8.55
N GLY A 135 -19.51 7.46 -8.20
CA GLY A 135 -20.54 7.05 -7.24
C GLY A 135 -20.00 6.71 -5.84
N GLY A 136 -19.02 7.47 -5.33
CA GLY A 136 -18.39 7.21 -4.03
C GLY A 136 -17.34 6.09 -4.02
N LEU A 137 -17.13 5.44 -5.16
CA LEU A 137 -16.05 4.47 -5.36
C LEU A 137 -14.87 5.12 -6.06
N ILE A 138 -13.67 4.81 -5.60
CA ILE A 138 -12.42 5.25 -6.21
C ILE A 138 -11.72 4.02 -6.78
N SER A 139 -11.50 4.04 -8.09
CA SER A 139 -10.75 2.98 -8.77
C SER A 139 -9.26 3.11 -8.48
N VAL A 140 -8.60 1.98 -8.26
CA VAL A 140 -7.17 1.89 -7.97
C VAL A 140 -6.55 0.80 -8.83
N THR A 141 -5.41 1.09 -9.42
CA THR A 141 -4.54 0.11 -10.06
C THR A 141 -3.29 -0.07 -9.22
N GLY A 142 -2.97 -1.31 -8.88
CA GLY A 142 -1.80 -1.66 -8.09
C GLY A 142 -0.94 -2.72 -8.76
N GLN A 143 0.35 -2.66 -8.46
CA GLN A 143 1.34 -3.67 -8.86
C GLN A 143 2.26 -3.94 -7.69
N ALA A 144 2.76 -5.16 -7.61
CA ALA A 144 3.82 -5.51 -6.67
C ALA A 144 4.93 -6.28 -7.37
N SER A 145 6.15 -6.06 -6.93
CA SER A 145 7.34 -6.74 -7.46
C SER A 145 8.34 -7.08 -6.35
N VAL A 146 9.13 -8.14 -6.59
CA VAL A 146 10.33 -8.48 -5.80
C VAL A 146 11.52 -8.35 -6.75
N GLY A 147 12.40 -7.38 -6.47
CA GLY A 147 13.43 -7.00 -7.44
C GLY A 147 12.81 -6.58 -8.77
N ARG A 148 13.16 -7.28 -9.86
CA ARG A 148 12.61 -7.04 -11.19
C ARG A 148 11.41 -7.93 -11.54
N ASP A 149 11.08 -8.88 -10.68
CA ASP A 149 10.01 -9.86 -10.93
C ASP A 149 8.65 -9.33 -10.47
N PRO A 150 7.67 -9.17 -11.36
CA PRO A 150 6.31 -8.84 -10.96
C PRO A 150 5.69 -10.05 -10.23
N VAL A 151 5.05 -9.80 -9.09
CA VAL A 151 4.39 -10.82 -8.27
C VAL A 151 2.88 -10.64 -8.18
N LEU A 152 2.38 -9.41 -8.37
CA LEU A 152 0.97 -9.07 -8.33
C LEU A 152 0.64 -7.97 -9.33
N THR A 153 -0.49 -8.10 -10.01
CA THR A 153 -1.22 -6.98 -10.61
C THR A 153 -2.66 -7.01 -10.11
N VAL A 154 -3.21 -5.85 -9.74
CA VAL A 154 -4.54 -5.76 -9.17
C VAL A 154 -5.26 -4.49 -9.61
N ARG A 155 -6.58 -4.60 -9.83
CA ARG A 155 -7.50 -3.47 -9.94
C ARG A 155 -8.59 -3.64 -8.90
N LEU A 156 -8.76 -2.62 -8.09
CA LEU A 156 -9.75 -2.63 -7.01
C LEU A 156 -10.48 -1.30 -6.94
N ALA A 157 -11.54 -1.26 -6.17
CA ALA A 157 -12.22 -0.02 -5.81
C ALA A 157 -12.35 0.07 -4.29
N VAL A 158 -12.09 1.26 -3.77
CA VAL A 158 -12.23 1.59 -2.36
C VAL A 158 -13.32 2.65 -2.18
N THR A 159 -13.98 2.63 -1.03
CA THR A 159 -14.89 3.71 -0.62
C THR A 159 -14.14 4.74 0.19
N GLU A 160 -14.66 5.96 0.24
CA GLU A 160 -14.41 6.86 1.37
C GLU A 160 -15.43 6.56 2.47
N ARG A 161 -15.03 6.70 3.71
CA ARG A 161 -15.98 6.69 4.82
C ARG A 161 -16.61 8.08 4.89
N ASP A 162 -17.93 8.14 4.80
CA ASP A 162 -18.67 9.39 5.00
C ASP A 162 -18.34 9.98 6.37
N ALA A 163 -18.07 11.27 6.37
CA ALA A 163 -17.73 12.03 7.57
C ALA A 163 -18.96 12.20 8.48
#